data_af69f2c34fdfc0d33d42a12979ed545b
#
_entry.id   af69f2c34fdfc0d33d42a12979ed545b
#
_cell.length_a   1.000
_cell.length_b   1.000
_cell.length_c   1.000
_cell.angle_alpha   90.00
_cell.angle_beta   90.00
_cell.angle_gamma   90.00
#
_symmetry.space_group_name_H-M   'P 1'
#
loop_
_entity.id
_entity.type
_entity.pdbx_description
1 polymer ?
#
loop_
_entity_poly.entity_id
_entity_poly.type
_entity_poly.pdbx_seq_one_letter_code
_entity_poly.pdbx_strand_id
1 'polypeptide(L)'
;MRINSLVVAVAAVIATSASMGSAQQASNAGPYKVLKTAKVGGEGGYDYIFADVEARRLYIPRGGTTGQLTVLNLDTLESVGAVADVRAGGATVDPKSHHGFSTTKPLTMWDATTLKVIKTIDVDGRPDGILCDPYNARVWVLSHQPPHATVINAATAPTARAPSCRPGRSR
;
A
#
# COMPACT_ATOMS: atom_id res chain seq x y z
N MET A 1 28.09 73.87 -27.05
CA MET A 1 28.67 72.76 -26.22
C MET A 1 27.68 71.60 -26.23
N ARG A 2 28.02 70.53 -27.01
CA ARG A 2 27.08 69.40 -27.23
C ARG A 2 27.48 68.28 -26.29
N ILE A 3 26.52 67.84 -25.48
CA ILE A 3 26.70 66.68 -24.62
C ILE A 3 25.87 65.54 -25.21
N ASN A 4 26.55 64.50 -25.69
CA ASN A 4 25.96 63.29 -26.20
C ASN A 4 25.53 62.37 -25.02
N SER A 5 24.25 62.09 -24.93
CA SER A 5 23.74 61.10 -24.00
C SER A 5 23.82 59.72 -24.61
N LEU A 6 24.70 58.87 -24.05
CA LEU A 6 24.83 57.46 -24.41
C LEU A 6 23.79 56.66 -23.62
N VAL A 7 22.80 56.12 -24.30
CA VAL A 7 21.83 55.19 -23.72
C VAL A 7 22.40 53.80 -23.80
N VAL A 8 22.77 53.23 -22.64
CA VAL A 8 23.18 51.83 -22.53
C VAL A 8 21.94 51.00 -22.27
N ALA A 9 21.51 50.25 -23.27
CA ALA A 9 20.47 49.25 -23.13
C ALA A 9 21.07 47.96 -22.55
N VAL A 10 20.72 47.63 -21.29
CA VAL A 10 21.06 46.35 -20.67
C VAL A 10 19.95 45.37 -21.00
N ALA A 11 20.21 44.46 -21.91
CA ALA A 11 19.35 43.32 -22.20
C ALA A 11 19.55 42.24 -21.13
N ALA A 12 18.58 42.11 -20.22
CA ALA A 12 18.54 41.02 -19.26
C ALA A 12 18.04 39.74 -19.97
N VAL A 13 18.95 38.81 -20.25
CA VAL A 13 18.60 37.47 -20.73
C VAL A 13 18.14 36.64 -19.51
N ILE A 14 16.84 36.44 -19.36
CA ILE A 14 16.28 35.52 -18.38
C ILE A 14 16.40 34.13 -19.00
N ALA A 15 17.42 33.38 -18.59
CA ALA A 15 17.52 31.95 -18.90
C ALA A 15 16.54 31.19 -18.02
N THR A 16 15.38 30.86 -18.56
CA THR A 16 14.44 29.88 -17.95
C THR A 16 15.05 28.50 -18.11
N SER A 17 15.74 28.03 -17.08
CA SER A 17 16.13 26.63 -16.96
C SER A 17 14.89 25.77 -16.74
N ALA A 18 14.32 25.27 -17.84
CA ALA A 18 13.38 24.17 -17.79
C ALA A 18 14.13 22.94 -17.27
N SER A 19 13.97 22.64 -15.99
CA SER A 19 14.38 21.34 -15.43
C SER A 19 13.52 20.25 -16.08
N MET A 20 14.00 19.72 -17.21
CA MET A 20 13.52 18.46 -17.74
C MET A 20 13.83 17.40 -16.69
N GLY A 21 12.80 17.01 -15.92
CA GLY A 21 12.87 15.83 -15.10
C GLY A 21 13.21 14.66 -16.01
N SER A 22 14.45 14.18 -15.90
CA SER A 22 14.90 12.96 -16.57
C SER A 22 13.97 11.84 -16.12
N ALA A 23 12.99 11.51 -16.95
CA ALA A 23 12.32 10.23 -16.84
C ALA A 23 13.43 9.19 -16.97
N GLN A 24 13.76 8.55 -15.86
CA GLN A 24 14.79 7.52 -15.80
C GLN A 24 14.36 6.41 -16.74
N GLN A 25 14.96 6.41 -17.92
CA GLN A 25 14.71 5.41 -18.94
C GLN A 25 15.19 4.08 -18.37
N ALA A 26 14.23 3.21 -18.00
CA ALA A 26 14.56 1.88 -17.50
C ALA A 26 15.45 1.21 -18.54
N SER A 27 16.67 0.88 -18.15
CA SER A 27 17.61 0.18 -19.01
C SER A 27 16.99 -1.18 -19.41
N ASN A 28 16.85 -1.42 -20.72
CA ASN A 28 16.35 -2.69 -21.27
C ASN A 28 17.37 -3.85 -21.13
N ALA A 29 18.29 -3.76 -20.17
CA ALA A 29 19.42 -4.67 -20.01
C ALA A 29 19.14 -5.91 -19.12
N GLY A 30 17.89 -6.31 -18.93
CA GLY A 30 17.53 -7.44 -18.09
C GLY A 30 16.42 -8.32 -18.69
N PRO A 31 16.15 -9.49 -18.09
CA PRO A 31 15.08 -10.38 -18.53
C PRO A 31 13.68 -9.78 -18.34
N TYR A 32 13.57 -8.68 -17.61
CA TYR A 32 12.31 -7.99 -17.34
C TYR A 32 12.27 -6.65 -18.05
N LYS A 33 11.10 -6.30 -18.57
CA LYS A 33 10.81 -4.99 -19.15
C LYS A 33 9.53 -4.41 -18.55
N VAL A 34 9.48 -3.08 -18.40
CA VAL A 34 8.25 -2.38 -18.02
C VAL A 34 7.28 -2.47 -19.19
N LEU A 35 6.15 -3.13 -18.98
CA LEU A 35 5.09 -3.25 -20.00
C LEU A 35 4.12 -2.09 -19.93
N LYS A 36 3.79 -1.63 -18.72
CA LYS A 36 2.81 -0.58 -18.48
C LYS A 36 3.12 0.16 -17.19
N THR A 37 2.81 1.43 -17.15
CA THR A 37 2.88 2.28 -15.95
C THR A 37 1.54 2.97 -15.76
N ALA A 38 1.05 3.04 -14.53
CA ALA A 38 -0.17 3.75 -14.18
C ALA A 38 0.08 4.71 -13.02
N LYS A 39 -0.60 5.86 -13.03
CA LYS A 39 -0.64 6.78 -11.90
C LYS A 39 -1.72 6.30 -10.94
N VAL A 40 -1.32 5.91 -9.74
CA VAL A 40 -2.25 5.40 -8.72
C VAL A 40 -3.09 6.53 -8.11
N GLY A 41 -2.56 7.74 -8.06
CA GLY A 41 -3.21 8.88 -7.39
C GLY A 41 -3.22 8.73 -5.86
N GLY A 42 -4.05 9.53 -5.20
CA GLY A 42 -4.18 9.58 -3.74
C GLY A 42 -3.02 10.30 -3.06
N GLU A 43 -3.14 10.48 -1.74
CA GLU A 43 -2.16 11.15 -0.90
C GLU A 43 -1.38 10.16 -0.04
N GLY A 44 -0.21 10.61 0.44
CA GLY A 44 0.67 9.87 1.35
C GLY A 44 1.46 8.75 0.67
N GLY A 45 2.30 8.11 1.47
CA GLY A 45 3.09 6.96 1.05
C GLY A 45 2.27 5.69 0.88
N TYR A 46 2.93 4.65 0.44
CA TYR A 46 2.44 3.28 0.43
C TYR A 46 3.50 2.38 1.08
N ASP A 47 3.10 1.19 1.48
CA ASP A 47 4.00 0.20 2.05
C ASP A 47 3.82 -1.15 1.33
N TYR A 48 3.24 -2.16 1.95
CA TYR A 48 3.11 -3.49 1.35
C TYR A 48 2.00 -3.53 0.30
N ILE A 49 2.36 -3.73 -0.96
CA ILE A 49 1.41 -3.93 -2.07
C ILE A 49 1.06 -5.42 -2.14
N PHE A 50 -0.22 -5.73 -2.32
CA PHE A 50 -0.71 -7.10 -2.42
C PHE A 50 -1.38 -7.36 -3.77
N ALA A 51 -0.94 -8.41 -4.47
CA ALA A 51 -1.55 -8.88 -5.70
C ALA A 51 -2.42 -10.12 -5.43
N ASP A 52 -3.72 -9.97 -5.57
CA ASP A 52 -4.68 -11.06 -5.60
C ASP A 52 -4.74 -11.61 -7.02
N VAL A 53 -4.02 -12.70 -7.23
CA VAL A 53 -3.89 -13.32 -8.56
C VAL A 53 -5.19 -13.99 -9.00
N GLU A 54 -5.97 -14.53 -8.08
CA GLU A 54 -7.23 -15.21 -8.39
C GLU A 54 -8.32 -14.22 -8.81
N ALA A 55 -8.53 -13.15 -8.04
CA ALA A 55 -9.50 -12.12 -8.38
C ALA A 55 -8.99 -11.06 -9.36
N ARG A 56 -7.72 -11.15 -9.80
CA ARG A 56 -7.05 -10.20 -10.70
C ARG A 56 -7.10 -8.77 -10.19
N ARG A 57 -6.77 -8.58 -8.90
CA ARG A 57 -6.77 -7.26 -8.22
C ARG A 57 -5.41 -6.94 -7.61
N LEU A 58 -5.06 -5.67 -7.67
CA LEU A 58 -3.87 -5.11 -7.02
C LEU A 58 -4.33 -4.16 -5.92
N TYR A 59 -3.95 -4.45 -4.69
CA TYR A 59 -4.28 -3.66 -3.51
C TYR A 59 -3.09 -2.82 -3.11
N ILE A 60 -3.29 -1.50 -3.03
CA ILE A 60 -2.25 -0.52 -2.72
C ILE A 60 -2.72 0.28 -1.51
N PRO A 61 -2.23 -0.04 -0.29
CA PRO A 61 -2.48 0.75 0.90
C PRO A 61 -1.92 2.16 0.72
N ARG A 62 -2.71 3.17 1.09
CA ARG A 62 -2.31 4.58 1.02
C ARG A 62 -2.40 5.19 2.39
N GLY A 63 -1.28 5.75 2.86
CA GLY A 63 -1.22 6.61 4.04
C GLY A 63 -1.83 7.99 3.76
N GLY A 64 -1.63 8.93 4.66
CA GLY A 64 -2.13 10.30 4.54
C GLY A 64 -3.36 10.58 5.38
N THR A 65 -3.93 11.78 5.26
CA THR A 65 -5.07 12.22 6.07
C THR A 65 -6.35 11.48 5.73
N THR A 66 -6.53 11.14 4.46
CA THR A 66 -7.68 10.41 3.91
C THR A 66 -7.29 8.99 3.48
N GLY A 67 -6.56 8.27 4.35
CA GLY A 67 -6.05 6.95 4.03
C GLY A 67 -7.12 6.03 3.44
N GLN A 68 -6.74 5.31 2.39
CA GLN A 68 -7.59 4.34 1.72
C GLN A 68 -6.77 3.17 1.19
N LEU A 69 -7.42 2.05 0.95
CA LEU A 69 -6.84 0.94 0.22
C LEU A 69 -7.30 1.04 -1.23
N THR A 70 -6.44 1.54 -2.11
CA THR A 70 -6.72 1.64 -3.55
C THR A 70 -6.69 0.27 -4.20
N VAL A 71 -7.66 -0.01 -5.06
CA VAL A 71 -7.77 -1.30 -5.76
C VAL A 71 -7.75 -1.07 -7.26
N LEU A 72 -6.79 -1.70 -7.93
CA LEU A 72 -6.65 -1.68 -9.38
C LEU A 72 -6.92 -3.08 -9.95
N ASN A 73 -7.31 -3.13 -11.20
CA ASN A 73 -7.27 -4.36 -11.99
C ASN A 73 -5.80 -4.73 -12.25
N LEU A 74 -5.43 -5.98 -11.97
CA LEU A 74 -4.04 -6.44 -12.06
C LEU A 74 -3.50 -6.47 -13.50
N ASP A 75 -4.36 -6.62 -14.50
CA ASP A 75 -3.98 -6.69 -15.90
C ASP A 75 -3.96 -5.33 -16.57
N THR A 76 -5.01 -4.52 -16.33
CA THR A 76 -5.18 -3.23 -17.00
C THR A 76 -4.60 -2.07 -16.23
N LEU A 77 -4.35 -2.22 -14.92
CA LEU A 77 -3.98 -1.18 -13.96
C LEU A 77 -5.02 -0.04 -13.87
N GLU A 78 -6.23 -0.29 -14.32
CA GLU A 78 -7.35 0.64 -14.17
C GLU A 78 -7.96 0.55 -12.77
N SER A 79 -8.53 1.65 -12.30
CA SER A 79 -9.15 1.70 -10.98
C SER A 79 -10.39 0.81 -10.94
N VAL A 80 -10.44 -0.11 -9.97
CA VAL A 80 -11.64 -0.89 -9.61
C VAL A 80 -12.43 -0.17 -8.53
N GLY A 81 -11.74 0.53 -7.62
CA GLY A 81 -12.33 1.23 -6.50
C GLY A 81 -11.36 1.38 -5.34
N ALA A 82 -11.92 1.54 -4.15
CA ALA A 82 -11.13 1.61 -2.92
C ALA A 82 -11.93 1.09 -1.72
N VAL A 83 -11.24 0.57 -0.72
CA VAL A 83 -11.80 0.40 0.62
C VAL A 83 -11.56 1.71 1.36
N ALA A 84 -12.63 2.43 1.66
CA ALA A 84 -12.56 3.76 2.27
C ALA A 84 -12.12 3.69 3.74
N ASP A 85 -11.53 4.77 4.23
CA ASP A 85 -11.12 4.99 5.63
C ASP A 85 -10.15 3.92 6.18
N VAL A 86 -9.39 3.27 5.30
CA VAL A 86 -8.41 2.23 5.65
C VAL A 86 -6.99 2.77 5.50
N ARG A 87 -6.41 3.22 6.60
CA ARG A 87 -4.99 3.62 6.68
C ARG A 87 -4.15 2.43 7.10
N ALA A 88 -3.72 1.64 6.16
CA ALA A 88 -2.97 0.42 6.43
C ALA A 88 -1.56 0.48 5.87
N GLY A 89 -0.64 -0.24 6.51
CA GLY A 89 0.67 -0.57 5.94
C GLY A 89 0.56 -1.72 4.94
N GLY A 90 -0.31 -2.71 5.23
CA GLY A 90 -0.48 -3.89 4.40
C GLY A 90 -1.92 -4.36 4.28
N ALA A 91 -2.15 -5.18 3.26
CA ALA A 91 -3.42 -5.84 3.02
C ALA A 91 -3.20 -7.27 2.52
N THR A 92 -4.19 -8.13 2.73
CA THR A 92 -4.23 -9.50 2.17
C THR A 92 -5.67 -9.93 1.99
N VAL A 93 -5.92 -10.93 1.14
CA VAL A 93 -7.25 -11.51 0.90
C VAL A 93 -7.19 -13.01 1.11
N ASP A 94 -8.20 -13.56 1.75
CA ASP A 94 -8.44 -15.01 1.73
C ASP A 94 -9.32 -15.36 0.52
N PRO A 95 -8.81 -16.13 -0.44
CA PRO A 95 -9.52 -16.41 -1.69
C PRO A 95 -10.78 -17.26 -1.47
N LYS A 96 -10.84 -18.04 -0.39
CA LYS A 96 -11.98 -18.92 -0.12
C LYS A 96 -13.18 -18.20 0.47
N SER A 97 -12.95 -17.30 1.42
CA SER A 97 -14.01 -16.53 2.06
C SER A 97 -14.30 -15.21 1.35
N HIS A 98 -13.43 -14.76 0.45
CA HIS A 98 -13.42 -13.42 -0.14
C HIS A 98 -13.34 -12.30 0.91
N HIS A 99 -12.78 -12.59 2.06
CA HIS A 99 -12.52 -11.58 3.08
C HIS A 99 -11.13 -10.99 2.91
N GLY A 100 -11.08 -9.67 2.87
CA GLY A 100 -9.84 -8.92 2.93
C GLY A 100 -9.55 -8.40 4.33
N PHE A 101 -8.27 -8.23 4.64
CA PHE A 101 -7.77 -7.77 5.93
C PHE A 101 -6.70 -6.71 5.72
N SER A 102 -6.71 -5.67 6.55
CA SER A 102 -5.76 -4.55 6.46
C SER A 102 -5.19 -4.20 7.82
N THR A 103 -3.88 -3.93 7.88
CA THR A 103 -3.14 -3.64 9.11
C THR A 103 -3.42 -2.24 9.66
N THR A 104 -4.68 -2.00 9.97
CA THR A 104 -5.13 -0.86 10.79
C THR A 104 -5.10 -1.22 12.27
N LYS A 105 -5.36 -0.28 13.15
CA LYS A 105 -5.60 -0.55 14.57
C LYS A 105 -6.86 0.19 15.03
N PRO A 106 -7.97 -0.54 15.28
CA PRO A 106 -8.14 -2.00 15.12
C PRO A 106 -7.94 -2.48 13.68
N LEU A 107 -7.63 -3.77 13.50
CA LEU A 107 -7.53 -4.39 12.19
C LEU A 107 -8.87 -4.27 11.44
N THR A 108 -8.84 -3.96 10.16
CA THR A 108 -10.06 -3.86 9.36
C THR A 108 -10.26 -5.11 8.52
N MET A 109 -11.44 -5.70 8.61
CA MET A 109 -11.92 -6.76 7.73
C MET A 109 -12.94 -6.18 6.75
N TRP A 110 -12.78 -6.51 5.47
CA TRP A 110 -13.63 -6.01 4.39
C TRP A 110 -13.96 -7.12 3.39
N ASP A 111 -15.04 -6.92 2.64
CA ASP A 111 -15.47 -7.82 1.57
C ASP A 111 -14.68 -7.51 0.29
N ALA A 112 -13.93 -8.49 -0.20
CA ALA A 112 -13.04 -8.31 -1.36
C ALA A 112 -13.81 -8.14 -2.68
N THR A 113 -15.09 -8.50 -2.74
CA THR A 113 -15.93 -8.33 -3.93
C THR A 113 -16.50 -6.91 -4.00
N THR A 114 -17.08 -6.46 -2.89
CA THR A 114 -17.79 -5.18 -2.82
C THR A 114 -16.93 -4.01 -2.34
N LEU A 115 -15.74 -4.30 -1.78
CA LEU A 115 -14.82 -3.35 -1.16
C LEU A 115 -15.40 -2.61 0.07
N LYS A 116 -16.43 -3.17 0.68
CA LYS A 116 -17.08 -2.60 1.87
C LYS A 116 -16.48 -3.18 3.14
N VAL A 117 -16.25 -2.33 4.13
CA VAL A 117 -15.85 -2.76 5.47
C VAL A 117 -16.96 -3.62 6.08
N ILE A 118 -16.59 -4.78 6.60
CA ILE A 118 -17.47 -5.70 7.30
C ILE A 118 -17.43 -5.41 8.80
N LYS A 119 -16.23 -5.37 9.37
CA LYS A 119 -16.01 -5.11 10.80
C LYS A 119 -14.56 -4.76 11.09
N THR A 120 -14.32 -4.34 12.31
CA THR A 120 -12.97 -4.22 12.88
C THR A 120 -12.70 -5.36 13.86
N ILE A 121 -11.44 -5.70 14.07
CA ILE A 121 -10.96 -6.77 14.93
C ILE A 121 -9.87 -6.21 15.81
N ASP A 122 -10.08 -6.25 17.12
CA ASP A 122 -9.06 -5.80 18.06
C ASP A 122 -7.88 -6.78 18.05
N VAL A 123 -6.70 -6.22 17.90
CA VAL A 123 -5.44 -6.95 17.97
C VAL A 123 -4.46 -6.17 18.83
N ASP A 124 -3.66 -6.88 19.58
CA ASP A 124 -2.61 -6.27 20.36
C ASP A 124 -1.41 -5.86 19.51
N GLY A 125 -0.50 -5.12 20.09
CA GLY A 125 0.71 -4.65 19.44
C GLY A 125 0.47 -3.49 18.47
N ARG A 126 1.33 -3.39 17.47
CA ARG A 126 1.28 -2.39 16.39
C ARG A 126 1.33 -3.14 15.05
N PRO A 127 0.19 -3.48 14.47
CA PRO A 127 0.11 -4.18 13.19
C PRO A 127 0.88 -3.47 12.09
N ASP A 128 1.57 -4.25 11.26
CA ASP A 128 2.39 -3.78 10.15
C ASP A 128 2.26 -4.71 8.95
N GLY A 129 3.02 -5.83 8.93
CA GLY A 129 2.92 -6.84 7.90
C GLY A 129 1.70 -7.75 8.09
N ILE A 130 1.18 -8.28 7.00
CA ILE A 130 0.04 -9.19 7.01
C ILE A 130 0.15 -10.20 5.86
N LEU A 131 -0.25 -11.43 6.14
CA LEU A 131 -0.27 -12.46 5.11
C LEU A 131 -1.42 -13.43 5.36
N CYS A 132 -2.08 -13.90 4.31
CA CYS A 132 -3.03 -15.00 4.35
C CYS A 132 -2.33 -16.30 3.97
N ASP A 133 -2.54 -17.34 4.78
CA ASP A 133 -2.23 -18.72 4.46
C ASP A 133 -3.52 -19.41 3.99
N PRO A 134 -3.70 -19.59 2.67
CA PRO A 134 -4.95 -20.13 2.12
C PRO A 134 -5.12 -21.63 2.38
N TYR A 135 -4.06 -22.33 2.78
CA TYR A 135 -4.11 -23.76 3.08
C TYR A 135 -4.98 -24.05 4.31
N ASN A 136 -4.84 -23.24 5.35
CA ASN A 136 -5.54 -23.43 6.62
C ASN A 136 -6.50 -22.27 6.99
N ALA A 137 -6.75 -21.35 6.06
CA ALA A 137 -7.58 -20.15 6.26
C ALA A 137 -7.12 -19.31 7.47
N ARG A 138 -5.81 -19.08 7.59
CA ARG A 138 -5.20 -18.27 8.66
C ARG A 138 -4.66 -16.98 8.09
N VAL A 139 -4.93 -15.88 8.79
CA VAL A 139 -4.31 -14.59 8.55
C VAL A 139 -3.31 -14.32 9.66
N TRP A 140 -2.06 -14.13 9.28
CA TRP A 140 -0.97 -13.78 10.17
C TRP A 140 -0.78 -12.28 10.13
N VAL A 141 -0.97 -11.64 11.27
CA VAL A 141 -0.76 -10.22 11.47
C VAL A 141 0.54 -10.05 12.22
N LEU A 142 1.54 -9.47 11.58
CA LEU A 142 2.84 -9.20 12.16
C LEU A 142 2.85 -7.82 12.79
N SER A 143 3.57 -7.66 13.89
CA SER A 143 3.54 -6.45 14.69
C SER A 143 4.93 -6.03 15.14
N HIS A 144 5.18 -4.72 15.15
CA HIS A 144 6.39 -4.12 15.72
C HIS A 144 6.48 -4.25 17.25
N GLN A 145 5.35 -4.47 17.92
CA GLN A 145 5.26 -4.59 19.38
C GLN A 145 4.64 -5.93 19.77
N PRO A 146 4.96 -6.47 20.96
CA PRO A 146 4.34 -7.69 21.45
C PRO A 146 2.80 -7.61 21.55
N PRO A 147 2.11 -8.71 21.20
CA PRO A 147 2.65 -9.94 20.60
C PRO A 147 3.11 -9.66 19.17
N HIS A 148 4.28 -10.17 18.78
CA HIS A 148 4.86 -9.89 17.46
C HIS A 148 4.10 -10.56 16.30
N ALA A 149 3.24 -11.52 16.62
CA ALA A 149 2.34 -12.15 15.65
C ALA A 149 0.99 -12.48 16.29
N THR A 150 -0.08 -12.16 15.59
CA THR A 150 -1.45 -12.56 15.93
C THR A 150 -2.01 -13.38 14.78
N VAL A 151 -2.67 -14.49 15.09
CA VAL A 151 -3.28 -15.36 14.07
C VAL A 151 -4.80 -15.23 14.14
N ILE A 152 -5.42 -14.99 12.99
CA ILE A 152 -6.86 -14.82 12.84
C ILE A 152 -7.39 -15.91 11.91
N ASN A 153 -8.61 -16.40 12.18
CA ASN A 153 -9.31 -17.24 11.23
C ASN A 153 -9.97 -16.37 10.15
N ALA A 154 -9.59 -16.60 8.88
CA ALA A 154 -10.06 -15.77 7.78
C ALA A 154 -11.57 -15.85 7.53
N ALA A 155 -12.21 -17.00 7.79
CA ALA A 155 -13.64 -17.20 7.54
C ALA A 155 -14.52 -16.54 8.60
N THR A 156 -14.14 -16.62 9.87
CA THR A 156 -14.98 -16.17 10.99
C THR A 156 -14.45 -14.94 11.70
N ALA A 157 -13.14 -14.69 11.55
CA ALA A 157 -12.42 -13.60 12.18
C ALA A 157 -12.62 -13.41 13.71
N PRO A 158 -12.83 -14.45 14.54
CA PRO A 158 -12.48 -14.35 15.93
C PRO A 158 -10.96 -14.46 16.06
N THR A 159 -10.37 -13.68 16.95
CA THR A 159 -8.96 -13.79 17.31
C THR A 159 -8.67 -15.19 17.85
N ALA A 160 -7.94 -16.00 17.10
CA ALA A 160 -7.30 -17.16 17.68
C ALA A 160 -6.11 -16.63 18.51
N ARG A 161 -6.20 -16.81 19.83
CA ARG A 161 -5.10 -16.44 20.73
C ARG A 161 -3.84 -17.10 20.22
N ALA A 162 -2.80 -16.30 19.91
CA ALA A 162 -1.53 -16.84 19.48
C ALA A 162 -1.02 -17.86 20.53
N PRO A 163 -0.49 -19.02 20.11
CA PRO A 163 0.21 -19.88 21.04
C PRO A 163 1.35 -19.09 21.64
N SER A 164 1.32 -18.89 22.96
CA SER A 164 2.41 -18.23 23.67
C SER A 164 3.65 -19.09 23.47
N CYS A 165 4.64 -18.59 22.74
CA CYS A 165 5.98 -19.15 22.78
C CYS A 165 6.50 -18.94 24.21
N ARG A 166 6.33 -19.94 25.08
CA ARG A 166 7.02 -19.94 26.36
C ARG A 166 8.50 -20.11 26.04
N PRO A 167 9.37 -19.20 26.49
CA PRO A 167 10.79 -19.46 26.42
C PRO A 167 11.05 -20.77 27.20
N GLY A 168 11.68 -21.74 26.51
CA GLY A 168 12.02 -22.98 27.11
C GLY A 168 12.85 -22.71 28.39
N ARG A 169 12.45 -23.27 29.52
CA ARG A 169 13.29 -23.28 30.70
C ARG A 169 14.54 -24.09 30.36
N SER A 170 15.67 -23.41 30.25
CA SER A 170 16.97 -24.08 30.28
C SER A 170 17.08 -24.83 31.62
N ARG A 171 17.28 -26.15 31.53
CA ARG A 171 17.74 -26.97 32.65
C ARG A 171 19.26 -26.86 32.78
#